data_44da66ad76a987073f2f86566767c4b5
#
_entry.id   44da66ad76a987073f2f86566767c4b5
#
_cell.length_a   1.000
_cell.length_b   1.000
_cell.length_c   1.000
_cell.angle_alpha   90.00
_cell.angle_beta   90.00
_cell.angle_gamma   90.00
#
_symmetry.space_group_name_H-M   'P 1'
#
loop_
_entity.id
_entity.type
_entity.pdbx_description
1 polymer ?
#
loop_
_entity_poly.entity_id
_entity_poly.type
_entity_poly.pdbx_seq_one_letter_code
_entity_poly.pdbx_strand_id
1 'polypeptide(L)'
;MDLAKAFSDVLPPLMHDPVMYAVPFFLLLLIIEWAAARRLAHEEADRPPSGSYLKPDAWASIWMGLVSVGTSGLLNGIALLAYAALYVYVAPWHLPANQWYTWVIAIVGVDLLYYLYHRMAHRVRLIWATHQAHHSSQYFNFATALRQKWNISGDVFLRALLPLFGVPPWLVFLSFSINLIYQFWIHTERIDKLWRPIEFIFNTPSHHRVHHGMDQQYLDRNYGGIFILWDRLFGSFQAETTRPHYGLTKQVDTFNIWKLQTWEYMAIARDVRQATRWRDRLGYLFGPPGWAPAESLAVPESAEVRT
;
A
#
# COMPACT_ATOMS: atom_id res chain seq x y z
N MET A 1 -14.23 -35.50 -4.54
CA MET A 1 -13.29 -34.65 -3.82
C MET A 1 -13.31 -35.06 -2.35
N ASP A 2 -12.16 -35.35 -1.76
CA ASP A 2 -12.08 -35.65 -0.33
C ASP A 2 -12.11 -34.33 0.46
N LEU A 3 -13.28 -34.00 1.02
CA LEU A 3 -13.51 -32.78 1.79
C LEU A 3 -12.58 -32.70 3.01
N ALA A 4 -12.26 -33.84 3.65
CA ALA A 4 -11.36 -33.87 4.80
C ALA A 4 -9.95 -33.41 4.42
N LYS A 5 -9.46 -33.84 3.24
CA LYS A 5 -8.19 -33.37 2.70
C LYS A 5 -8.22 -31.88 2.34
N ALA A 6 -9.29 -31.41 1.70
CA ALA A 6 -9.45 -29.99 1.37
C ALA A 6 -9.47 -29.10 2.64
N PHE A 7 -10.11 -29.56 3.72
CA PHE A 7 -10.08 -28.85 5.01
C PHE A 7 -8.71 -28.85 5.66
N SER A 8 -7.92 -29.94 5.53
CA SER A 8 -6.55 -29.98 6.05
C SER A 8 -5.61 -28.98 5.35
N ASP A 9 -5.90 -28.67 4.09
CA ASP A 9 -5.12 -27.73 3.30
C ASP A 9 -5.51 -26.24 3.55
N VAL A 10 -6.56 -25.97 4.34
CA VAL A 10 -6.97 -24.59 4.68
C VAL A 10 -6.06 -23.98 5.74
N LEU A 11 -5.72 -24.75 6.76
CA LEU A 11 -4.89 -24.32 7.89
C LEU A 11 -3.78 -25.34 8.12
N PRO A 12 -2.55 -25.04 7.79
CA PRO A 12 -1.44 -25.90 8.18
C PRO A 12 -1.23 -25.85 9.70
N PRO A 13 -0.82 -26.96 10.32
CA PRO A 13 -0.85 -27.14 11.78
C PRO A 13 0.03 -26.20 12.62
N LEU A 14 0.84 -25.29 12.04
CA LEU A 14 1.83 -24.47 12.77
C LEU A 14 2.10 -23.09 12.13
N MET A 15 1.13 -22.47 11.45
CA MET A 15 1.41 -21.17 10.85
C MET A 15 1.15 -20.01 11.80
N HIS A 16 2.24 -19.45 12.29
CA HIS A 16 2.27 -18.07 12.77
C HIS A 16 2.50 -17.11 11.59
N ASP A 17 1.90 -15.92 11.61
CA ASP A 17 2.11 -14.91 10.56
C ASP A 17 3.61 -14.53 10.51
N PRO A 18 4.31 -14.70 9.37
CA PRO A 18 5.73 -14.37 9.24
C PRO A 18 6.07 -12.92 9.55
N VAL A 19 5.12 -12.00 9.39
CA VAL A 19 5.31 -10.58 9.75
C VAL A 19 5.65 -10.45 11.23
N MET A 20 5.05 -11.25 12.12
CA MET A 20 5.35 -11.20 13.54
C MET A 20 6.80 -11.58 13.84
N TYR A 21 7.37 -12.54 13.10
CA TYR A 21 8.79 -12.89 13.23
C TYR A 21 9.73 -11.85 12.61
N ALA A 22 9.25 -11.06 11.65
CA ALA A 22 10.02 -9.99 11.04
C ALA A 22 10.06 -8.71 11.91
N VAL A 23 9.15 -8.54 12.88
CA VAL A 23 9.08 -7.34 13.75
C VAL A 23 10.41 -7.00 14.40
N PRO A 24 11.20 -7.93 15.00
CA PRO A 24 12.51 -7.59 15.57
C PRO A 24 13.47 -7.00 14.53
N PHE A 25 13.45 -7.48 13.29
CA PHE A 25 14.27 -6.94 12.19
C PHE A 25 13.78 -5.56 11.77
N PHE A 26 12.47 -5.33 11.73
CA PHE A 26 11.90 -4.02 11.44
C PHE A 26 12.33 -2.99 12.48
N LEU A 27 12.27 -3.34 13.76
CA LEU A 27 12.71 -2.48 14.84
C LEU A 27 14.22 -2.20 14.77
N LEU A 28 15.03 -3.22 14.47
CA LEU A 28 16.46 -3.07 14.29
C LEU A 28 16.79 -2.10 13.14
N LEU A 29 16.18 -2.31 11.96
CA LEU A 29 16.39 -1.44 10.81
C LEU A 29 15.96 0.01 11.08
N LEU A 30 14.81 0.20 11.75
CA LEU A 30 14.32 1.52 12.15
C LEU A 30 15.30 2.22 13.09
N ILE A 31 15.84 1.51 14.08
CA ILE A 31 16.84 2.05 15.02
C ILE A 31 18.14 2.43 14.29
N ILE A 32 18.62 1.56 13.40
CA ILE A 32 19.83 1.81 12.61
C ILE A 32 19.65 3.05 11.72
N GLU A 33 18.54 3.12 10.99
CA GLU A 33 18.26 4.27 10.10
C GLU A 33 18.11 5.57 10.90
N TRP A 34 17.38 5.54 12.02
CA TRP A 34 17.23 6.70 12.89
C TRP A 34 18.57 7.17 13.47
N ALA A 35 19.45 6.24 13.90
CA ALA A 35 20.77 6.56 14.39
C ALA A 35 21.66 7.14 13.27
N ALA A 36 21.61 6.57 12.07
CA ALA A 36 22.31 7.09 10.89
C ALA A 36 21.82 8.48 10.51
N ALA A 37 20.49 8.70 10.47
CA ALA A 37 19.92 10.01 10.18
C ALA A 37 20.40 11.09 11.16
N ARG A 38 20.48 10.76 12.46
CA ARG A 38 21.00 11.70 13.47
C ARG A 38 22.50 11.97 13.32
N ARG A 39 23.28 10.93 13.03
CA ARG A 39 24.75 11.05 12.93
C ARG A 39 25.15 11.84 11.69
N LEU A 40 24.49 11.61 10.56
CA LEU A 40 24.80 12.23 9.28
C LEU A 40 24.11 13.59 9.07
N ALA A 41 23.20 13.99 9.96
CA ALA A 41 22.51 15.27 9.86
C ALA A 41 23.43 16.48 9.80
N HIS A 42 24.61 16.41 10.45
CA HIS A 42 25.61 17.47 10.42
C HIS A 42 26.42 17.52 9.12
N GLU A 43 26.59 16.37 8.45
CA GLU A 43 27.30 16.25 7.18
C GLU A 43 26.46 16.66 5.99
N GLU A 44 25.13 16.57 6.16
CA GLU A 44 24.12 16.89 5.13
C GLU A 44 23.45 18.26 5.37
N ALA A 45 24.11 19.17 6.09
CA ALA A 45 23.54 20.44 6.58
C ALA A 45 22.94 21.35 5.48
N ASP A 46 23.45 21.26 4.25
CA ASP A 46 22.97 22.07 3.11
C ASP A 46 21.72 21.50 2.42
N ARG A 47 21.21 20.36 2.88
CA ARG A 47 20.00 19.70 2.35
C ARG A 47 19.16 19.17 3.51
N PRO A 48 17.81 19.05 3.36
CA PRO A 48 17.06 18.23 4.30
C PRO A 48 17.68 16.83 4.34
N PRO A 49 18.14 16.32 5.50
CA PRO A 49 18.84 15.05 5.59
C PRO A 49 17.98 13.91 5.02
N SER A 50 18.57 13.06 4.17
CA SER A 50 17.88 11.89 3.62
C SER A 50 17.43 10.97 4.75
N GLY A 51 16.20 10.42 4.65
CA GLY A 51 15.63 9.55 5.68
C GLY A 51 15.49 10.20 7.06
N SER A 52 15.34 11.53 7.11
CA SER A 52 15.16 12.26 8.36
C SER A 52 13.86 11.88 9.07
N TYR A 53 13.85 12.06 10.39
CA TYR A 53 12.74 11.70 11.27
C TYR A 53 12.18 12.92 11.99
N LEU A 54 10.91 13.24 11.75
CA LEU A 54 10.15 14.13 12.62
C LEU A 54 9.43 13.29 13.68
N LYS A 55 9.69 13.53 14.97
CA LYS A 55 9.14 12.72 16.06
C LYS A 55 7.61 12.53 15.99
N PRO A 56 6.77 13.59 15.85
CA PRO A 56 5.32 13.41 15.78
C PRO A 56 4.87 12.55 14.58
N ASP A 57 5.55 12.70 13.42
CA ASP A 57 5.25 11.90 12.22
C ASP A 57 5.60 10.43 12.40
N ALA A 58 6.80 10.15 12.92
CA ALA A 58 7.24 8.78 13.21
C ALA A 58 6.35 8.10 14.26
N TRP A 59 5.95 8.80 15.32
CA TRP A 59 5.03 8.28 16.31
C TRP A 59 3.65 8.00 15.73
N ALA A 60 3.11 8.89 14.89
CA ALA A 60 1.86 8.63 14.18
C ALA A 60 1.95 7.36 13.33
N SER A 61 3.05 7.16 12.60
CA SER A 61 3.30 5.96 11.79
C SER A 61 3.34 4.69 12.65
N ILE A 62 4.10 4.69 13.75
CA ILE A 62 4.23 3.56 14.68
C ILE A 62 2.86 3.19 15.29
N TRP A 63 2.11 4.18 15.79
CA TRP A 63 0.79 3.93 16.37
C TRP A 63 -0.21 3.41 15.34
N MET A 64 -0.17 3.93 14.10
CA MET A 64 -0.99 3.40 13.01
C MET A 64 -0.65 1.95 12.71
N GLY A 65 0.63 1.59 12.70
CA GLY A 65 1.09 0.21 12.55
C GLY A 65 0.60 -0.70 13.67
N LEU A 66 0.74 -0.28 14.93
CA LEU A 66 0.28 -1.06 16.09
C LEU A 66 -1.23 -1.34 16.05
N VAL A 67 -2.04 -0.33 15.75
CA VAL A 67 -3.50 -0.52 15.60
C VAL A 67 -3.80 -1.42 14.41
N SER A 68 -3.06 -1.31 13.32
CA SER A 68 -3.26 -2.13 12.13
C SER A 68 -3.01 -3.62 12.39
N VAL A 69 -2.11 -3.99 13.29
CA VAL A 69 -1.89 -5.41 13.67
C VAL A 69 -3.19 -6.04 14.19
N GLY A 70 -3.89 -5.36 15.10
CA GLY A 70 -5.16 -5.87 15.64
C GLY A 70 -6.28 -5.89 14.60
N THR A 71 -6.47 -4.79 13.88
CA THR A 71 -7.54 -4.69 12.86
C THR A 71 -7.29 -5.63 11.69
N SER A 72 -6.06 -5.74 11.20
CA SER A 72 -5.72 -6.67 10.11
C SER A 72 -5.82 -8.12 10.55
N GLY A 73 -5.44 -8.46 11.79
CA GLY A 73 -5.60 -9.80 12.33
C GLY A 73 -7.07 -10.25 12.32
N LEU A 74 -7.98 -9.41 12.81
CA LEU A 74 -9.41 -9.69 12.79
C LEU A 74 -9.94 -9.84 11.35
N LEU A 75 -9.61 -8.90 10.48
CA LEU A 75 -10.11 -8.86 9.10
C LEU A 75 -9.56 -10.03 8.26
N ASN A 76 -8.29 -10.36 8.42
CA ASN A 76 -7.68 -11.52 7.78
C ASN A 76 -8.26 -12.84 8.30
N GLY A 77 -8.62 -12.93 9.59
CA GLY A 77 -9.33 -14.08 10.14
C GLY A 77 -10.70 -14.29 9.46
N ILE A 78 -11.48 -13.23 9.28
CA ILE A 78 -12.75 -13.28 8.54
C ILE A 78 -12.51 -13.65 7.06
N ALA A 79 -11.51 -13.05 6.42
CA ALA A 79 -11.17 -13.35 5.04
C ALA A 79 -10.72 -14.81 4.86
N LEU A 80 -9.99 -15.38 5.82
CA LEU A 80 -9.58 -16.77 5.79
C LEU A 80 -10.79 -17.72 5.75
N LEU A 81 -11.84 -17.45 6.51
CA LEU A 81 -13.08 -18.25 6.47
C LEU A 81 -13.75 -18.18 5.09
N ALA A 82 -13.80 -16.99 4.48
CA ALA A 82 -14.33 -16.83 3.13
C ALA A 82 -13.46 -17.55 2.08
N TYR A 83 -12.14 -17.46 2.19
CA TYR A 83 -11.20 -18.14 1.29
C TYR A 83 -11.28 -19.67 1.45
N ALA A 84 -11.46 -20.14 2.68
CA ALA A 84 -11.70 -21.55 2.95
C ALA A 84 -12.98 -22.06 2.26
N ALA A 85 -14.07 -21.30 2.36
CA ALA A 85 -15.31 -21.64 1.70
C ALA A 85 -15.18 -21.66 0.17
N LEU A 86 -14.51 -20.66 -0.42
CA LEU A 86 -14.23 -20.64 -1.87
C LEU A 86 -13.37 -21.84 -2.28
N TYR A 87 -12.31 -22.12 -1.54
CA TYR A 87 -11.39 -23.21 -1.83
C TYR A 87 -12.08 -24.58 -1.72
N VAL A 88 -12.84 -24.83 -0.66
CA VAL A 88 -13.45 -26.14 -0.40
C VAL A 88 -14.68 -26.40 -1.28
N TYR A 89 -15.54 -25.40 -1.46
CA TYR A 89 -16.87 -25.61 -2.07
C TYR A 89 -16.98 -25.11 -3.50
N VAL A 90 -16.11 -24.18 -3.94
CA VAL A 90 -16.28 -23.52 -5.25
C VAL A 90 -15.11 -23.84 -6.19
N ALA A 91 -13.89 -23.96 -5.68
CA ALA A 91 -12.72 -24.21 -6.52
C ALA A 91 -12.85 -25.52 -7.31
N PRO A 92 -12.66 -25.50 -8.64
CA PRO A 92 -12.84 -26.69 -9.48
C PRO A 92 -11.70 -27.71 -9.32
N TRP A 93 -10.56 -27.30 -8.77
CA TRP A 93 -9.39 -28.14 -8.45
C TRP A 93 -8.65 -27.56 -7.24
N HIS A 94 -7.70 -28.35 -6.71
CA HIS A 94 -6.87 -27.93 -5.59
C HIS A 94 -5.40 -28.16 -5.94
N LEU A 95 -4.61 -27.11 -5.89
CA LEU A 95 -3.17 -27.19 -6.15
C LEU A 95 -2.45 -27.76 -4.93
N PRO A 96 -1.59 -28.77 -5.13
CA PRO A 96 -0.90 -29.42 -4.01
C PRO A 96 0.19 -28.51 -3.43
N ALA A 97 0.12 -28.24 -2.11
CA ALA A 97 1.04 -27.34 -1.43
C ALA A 97 2.50 -27.84 -1.39
N ASN A 98 2.74 -29.13 -1.60
CA ASN A 98 4.07 -29.74 -1.65
C ASN A 98 4.77 -29.60 -3.01
N GLN A 99 4.15 -28.93 -3.98
CA GLN A 99 4.72 -28.71 -5.31
C GLN A 99 5.22 -27.27 -5.46
N TRP A 100 6.42 -27.12 -6.00
CA TRP A 100 7.08 -25.83 -6.17
C TRP A 100 6.27 -24.83 -7.01
N TYR A 101 5.58 -25.30 -8.05
CA TYR A 101 4.77 -24.44 -8.92
C TYR A 101 3.61 -23.78 -8.17
N THR A 102 3.02 -24.46 -7.16
CA THR A 102 1.97 -23.88 -6.33
C THR A 102 2.47 -22.65 -5.57
N TRP A 103 3.70 -22.70 -5.07
CA TRP A 103 4.35 -21.57 -4.42
C TRP A 103 4.64 -20.41 -5.38
N VAL A 104 5.13 -20.73 -6.58
CA VAL A 104 5.36 -19.71 -7.61
C VAL A 104 4.05 -19.04 -7.99
N ILE A 105 2.98 -19.80 -8.24
CA ILE A 105 1.64 -19.26 -8.54
C ILE A 105 1.14 -18.38 -7.40
N ALA A 106 1.30 -18.81 -6.14
CA ALA A 106 0.86 -18.05 -4.98
C ALA A 106 1.63 -16.73 -4.83
N ILE A 107 2.97 -16.77 -4.85
CA ILE A 107 3.82 -15.59 -4.63
C ILE A 107 3.65 -14.60 -5.79
N VAL A 108 3.79 -15.06 -7.03
CA VAL A 108 3.66 -14.20 -8.22
C VAL A 108 2.23 -13.71 -8.40
N GLY A 109 1.24 -14.58 -8.14
CA GLY A 109 -0.18 -14.21 -8.20
C GLY A 109 -0.57 -13.17 -7.14
N VAL A 110 -0.13 -13.34 -5.90
CA VAL A 110 -0.36 -12.34 -4.84
C VAL A 110 0.29 -11.00 -5.22
N ASP A 111 1.51 -11.02 -5.74
CA ASP A 111 2.21 -9.79 -6.10
C ASP A 111 1.55 -9.07 -7.29
N LEU A 112 1.07 -9.81 -8.30
CA LEU A 112 0.27 -9.25 -9.39
C LEU A 112 -1.03 -8.64 -8.87
N LEU A 113 -1.76 -9.34 -8.01
CA LEU A 113 -3.03 -8.85 -7.45
C LEU A 113 -2.81 -7.65 -6.52
N TYR A 114 -1.67 -7.63 -5.81
CA TYR A 114 -1.23 -6.46 -5.05
C TYR A 114 -1.01 -5.26 -5.98
N TYR A 115 -0.26 -5.42 -7.08
CA TYR A 115 -0.04 -4.37 -8.07
C TYR A 115 -1.37 -3.81 -8.61
N LEU A 116 -2.30 -4.69 -9.00
CA LEU A 116 -3.60 -4.29 -9.53
C LEU A 116 -4.41 -3.50 -8.50
N TYR A 117 -4.48 -4.02 -7.26
CA TYR A 117 -5.14 -3.31 -6.16
C TYR A 117 -4.48 -1.95 -5.89
N HIS A 118 -3.14 -1.92 -5.81
CA HIS A 118 -2.39 -0.72 -5.49
C HIS A 118 -2.59 0.38 -6.55
N ARG A 119 -2.57 -0.02 -7.83
CA ARG A 119 -2.93 0.87 -8.93
C ARG A 119 -4.37 1.38 -8.82
N MET A 120 -5.33 0.52 -8.48
CA MET A 120 -6.72 0.94 -8.23
C MET A 120 -6.83 1.89 -7.03
N ALA A 121 -6.05 1.67 -5.99
CA ALA A 121 -6.03 2.54 -4.81
C ALA A 121 -5.60 3.98 -5.15
N HIS A 122 -4.78 4.17 -6.16
CA HIS A 122 -4.40 5.49 -6.66
C HIS A 122 -5.35 6.07 -7.72
N ARG A 123 -6.25 5.25 -8.29
CA ARG A 123 -7.12 5.66 -9.41
C ARG A 123 -8.59 5.75 -9.06
N VAL A 124 -8.99 5.17 -7.93
CA VAL A 124 -10.38 5.17 -7.47
C VAL A 124 -10.43 5.83 -6.09
N ARG A 125 -11.09 6.98 -5.98
CA ARG A 125 -11.07 7.82 -4.78
C ARG A 125 -11.51 7.09 -3.51
N LEU A 126 -12.54 6.24 -3.60
CA LEU A 126 -13.00 5.46 -2.44
C LEU A 126 -11.92 4.47 -1.95
N ILE A 127 -11.15 3.87 -2.86
CA ILE A 127 -10.05 2.98 -2.52
C ILE A 127 -8.83 3.80 -2.05
N TRP A 128 -8.56 4.95 -2.69
CA TRP A 128 -7.54 5.90 -2.23
C TRP A 128 -7.74 6.31 -0.77
N ALA A 129 -8.98 6.50 -0.33
CA ALA A 129 -9.29 6.82 1.06
C ALA A 129 -8.75 5.79 2.07
N THR A 130 -8.53 4.52 1.64
CA THR A 130 -7.86 3.49 2.47
C THR A 130 -6.34 3.63 2.47
N HIS A 131 -5.76 4.24 1.43
CA HIS A 131 -4.32 4.26 1.16
C HIS A 131 -3.68 5.65 1.40
N GLN A 132 -4.49 6.71 1.31
CA GLN A 132 -4.07 8.10 1.49
C GLN A 132 -3.28 8.34 2.78
N ALA A 133 -3.67 7.71 3.88
CA ALA A 133 -2.99 7.84 5.15
C ALA A 133 -1.51 7.37 5.08
N HIS A 134 -1.21 6.34 4.28
CA HIS A 134 0.13 5.83 4.04
C HIS A 134 1.01 6.87 3.34
N HIS A 135 0.48 7.59 2.36
CA HIS A 135 1.16 8.65 1.63
C HIS A 135 1.21 10.01 2.35
N SER A 136 0.58 10.15 3.52
CA SER A 136 0.45 11.45 4.19
C SER A 136 1.73 11.93 4.91
N SER A 137 2.76 11.09 5.05
CA SER A 137 4.03 11.49 5.62
C SER A 137 4.82 12.38 4.66
N GLN A 138 5.36 13.49 5.18
CA GLN A 138 6.30 14.35 4.45
C GLN A 138 7.76 13.85 4.59
N TYR A 139 7.94 12.72 5.25
CA TYR A 139 9.22 12.05 5.47
C TYR A 139 9.16 10.65 4.87
N PHE A 140 10.26 10.18 4.34
CA PHE A 140 10.36 8.84 3.77
C PHE A 140 11.48 8.05 4.44
N ASN A 141 11.09 7.16 5.34
CA ASN A 141 11.98 6.36 6.18
C ASN A 141 11.25 5.09 6.64
N PHE A 142 11.93 4.18 7.35
CA PHE A 142 11.30 2.92 7.78
C PHE A 142 10.07 3.09 8.67
N ALA A 143 9.90 4.23 9.37
CA ALA A 143 8.65 4.47 10.09
C ALA A 143 7.47 4.66 9.12
N THR A 144 7.70 5.20 7.91
CA THR A 144 6.64 5.36 6.90
C THR A 144 6.05 4.00 6.48
N ALA A 145 6.84 2.93 6.44
CA ALA A 145 6.34 1.58 6.21
C ALA A 145 5.31 1.11 7.24
N LEU A 146 5.39 1.62 8.48
CA LEU A 146 4.45 1.31 9.57
C LEU A 146 3.16 2.13 9.52
N ARG A 147 3.07 3.12 8.63
CA ARG A 147 1.87 3.97 8.46
C ARG A 147 0.78 3.21 7.71
N GLN A 148 0.19 2.23 8.38
CA GLN A 148 -0.74 1.28 7.78
C GLN A 148 -2.22 1.67 7.95
N LYS A 149 -3.05 1.22 7.03
CA LYS A 149 -4.52 1.35 7.07
C LYS A 149 -5.15 0.45 8.14
N TRP A 150 -6.34 0.81 8.62
CA TRP A 150 -7.07 0.07 9.65
C TRP A 150 -8.32 -0.66 9.15
N ASN A 151 -8.66 -0.51 7.89
CA ASN A 151 -9.91 -0.97 7.30
C ASN A 151 -9.70 -2.04 6.23
N ILE A 152 -10.80 -2.70 5.86
CA ILE A 152 -10.84 -3.57 4.68
C ILE A 152 -10.61 -2.70 3.45
N SER A 153 -9.59 -3.03 2.71
CA SER A 153 -9.40 -2.53 1.36
C SER A 153 -9.73 -3.61 0.34
N GLY A 154 -9.96 -3.21 -0.89
CA GLY A 154 -10.36 -4.13 -1.96
C GLY A 154 -9.36 -5.26 -2.27
N ASP A 155 -8.15 -5.23 -1.67
CA ASP A 155 -7.12 -6.26 -1.82
C ASP A 155 -7.58 -7.65 -1.38
N VAL A 156 -8.39 -7.73 -0.33
CA VAL A 156 -8.99 -8.99 0.15
C VAL A 156 -9.84 -9.65 -0.94
N PHE A 157 -10.66 -8.86 -1.65
CA PHE A 157 -11.52 -9.40 -2.71
C PHE A 157 -10.72 -9.87 -3.92
N LEU A 158 -9.67 -9.14 -4.32
CA LEU A 158 -8.81 -9.56 -5.43
C LEU A 158 -8.04 -10.83 -5.08
N ARG A 159 -7.47 -10.91 -3.87
CA ARG A 159 -6.75 -12.11 -3.43
C ARG A 159 -7.63 -13.34 -3.33
N ALA A 160 -8.96 -13.21 -3.16
CA ALA A 160 -9.91 -14.30 -3.17
C ALA A 160 -9.93 -15.09 -4.50
N LEU A 161 -9.44 -14.51 -5.58
CA LEU A 161 -9.28 -15.21 -6.86
C LEU A 161 -8.31 -16.40 -6.75
N LEU A 162 -7.28 -16.32 -5.92
CA LEU A 162 -6.29 -17.39 -5.79
C LEU A 162 -6.88 -18.68 -5.17
N PRO A 163 -7.59 -18.63 -4.03
CA PRO A 163 -8.29 -19.82 -3.52
C PRO A 163 -9.35 -20.33 -4.49
N LEU A 164 -10.05 -19.46 -5.21
CA LEU A 164 -10.99 -19.84 -6.24
C LEU A 164 -10.33 -20.65 -7.38
N PHE A 165 -9.08 -20.34 -7.70
CA PHE A 165 -8.25 -21.10 -8.64
C PHE A 165 -7.42 -22.20 -7.97
N GLY A 166 -7.80 -22.62 -6.77
CA GLY A 166 -7.24 -23.80 -6.09
C GLY A 166 -5.93 -23.58 -5.36
N VAL A 167 -5.47 -22.35 -5.16
CA VAL A 167 -4.31 -22.06 -4.29
C VAL A 167 -4.74 -22.22 -2.83
N PRO A 168 -4.03 -23.00 -1.99
CA PRO A 168 -4.37 -23.15 -0.58
C PRO A 168 -4.51 -21.80 0.14
N PRO A 169 -5.59 -21.55 0.89
CA PRO A 169 -5.83 -20.27 1.56
C PRO A 169 -4.67 -19.77 2.40
N TRP A 170 -4.07 -20.63 3.23
CA TRP A 170 -2.93 -20.28 4.05
C TRP A 170 -1.72 -19.79 3.23
N LEU A 171 -1.50 -20.39 2.04
CA LEU A 171 -0.38 -20.02 1.18
C LEU A 171 -0.61 -18.64 0.54
N VAL A 172 -1.87 -18.23 0.32
CA VAL A 172 -2.21 -16.87 -0.11
C VAL A 172 -1.84 -15.86 0.99
N PHE A 173 -2.18 -16.13 2.25
CA PHE A 173 -1.81 -15.26 3.38
C PHE A 173 -0.30 -15.22 3.60
N LEU A 174 0.37 -16.36 3.55
CA LEU A 174 1.83 -16.44 3.65
C LEU A 174 2.51 -15.62 2.55
N SER A 175 2.07 -15.77 1.29
CA SER A 175 2.61 -15.02 0.16
C SER A 175 2.38 -13.52 0.31
N PHE A 176 1.24 -13.12 0.86
CA PHE A 176 0.96 -11.73 1.16
C PHE A 176 1.85 -11.19 2.30
N SER A 177 2.08 -11.97 3.36
CA SER A 177 3.01 -11.62 4.43
C SER A 177 4.45 -11.45 3.89
N ILE A 178 4.90 -12.35 3.00
CA ILE A 178 6.20 -12.21 2.32
C ILE A 178 6.25 -10.90 1.51
N ASN A 179 5.20 -10.56 0.79
CA ASN A 179 5.09 -9.32 0.02
C ASN A 179 5.20 -8.08 0.93
N LEU A 180 4.53 -8.08 2.09
CA LEU A 180 4.60 -6.98 3.07
C LEU A 180 5.98 -6.87 3.72
N ILE A 181 6.60 -8.00 4.08
CA ILE A 181 7.97 -8.02 4.64
C ILE A 181 8.96 -7.45 3.63
N TYR A 182 8.83 -7.85 2.36
CA TYR A 182 9.66 -7.29 1.29
C TYR A 182 9.50 -5.77 1.20
N GLN A 183 8.28 -5.26 1.25
CA GLN A 183 8.02 -3.83 1.11
C GLN A 183 8.56 -3.00 2.27
N PHE A 184 8.81 -3.57 3.45
CA PHE A 184 9.33 -2.79 4.57
C PHE A 184 10.69 -2.14 4.24
N TRP A 185 11.66 -2.91 3.74
CA TRP A 185 13.03 -2.42 3.52
C TRP A 185 13.16 -1.42 2.35
N ILE A 186 12.18 -1.35 1.47
CA ILE A 186 12.20 -0.38 0.36
C ILE A 186 11.72 1.03 0.77
N HIS A 187 11.21 1.20 2.00
CA HIS A 187 10.80 2.50 2.54
C HIS A 187 11.97 3.26 3.16
N THR A 188 12.97 3.60 2.38
CA THR A 188 14.12 4.36 2.87
C THR A 188 14.76 5.25 1.81
N GLU A 189 15.27 6.39 2.23
CA GLU A 189 16.14 7.22 1.41
C GLU A 189 17.63 6.88 1.60
N ARG A 190 17.98 5.98 2.52
CA ARG A 190 19.39 5.65 2.86
C ARG A 190 20.00 4.63 1.92
N ILE A 191 19.19 3.94 1.12
CA ILE A 191 19.65 2.99 0.10
C ILE A 191 19.45 3.65 -1.25
N ASP A 192 20.56 3.86 -1.94
CA ASP A 192 20.59 4.42 -3.29
C ASP A 192 20.10 3.40 -4.34
N LYS A 193 20.23 3.72 -5.63
CA LYS A 193 19.90 2.78 -6.70
C LYS A 193 20.78 1.54 -6.62
N LEU A 194 20.15 0.39 -6.78
CA LEU A 194 20.83 -0.89 -6.78
C LEU A 194 21.38 -1.22 -8.17
N TRP A 195 22.05 -2.37 -8.26
CA TRP A 195 22.56 -2.88 -9.52
C TRP A 195 21.44 -3.06 -10.56
N ARG A 196 21.70 -2.67 -11.84
CA ARG A 196 20.70 -2.61 -12.91
C ARG A 196 19.79 -3.83 -13.09
N PRO A 197 20.26 -5.10 -13.04
CA PRO A 197 19.38 -6.25 -13.12
C PRO A 197 18.38 -6.35 -11.97
N ILE A 198 18.78 -5.95 -10.74
CA ILE A 198 17.88 -5.90 -9.59
C ILE A 198 16.83 -4.81 -9.79
N GLU A 199 17.24 -3.60 -10.18
CA GLU A 199 16.36 -2.48 -10.53
C GLU A 199 15.41 -2.81 -11.71
N PHE A 200 15.80 -3.72 -12.60
CA PHE A 200 14.93 -4.11 -13.71
C PHE A 200 13.79 -5.04 -13.29
N ILE A 201 14.05 -5.96 -12.36
CA ILE A 201 13.11 -7.03 -11.96
C ILE A 201 12.33 -6.65 -10.71
N PHE A 202 13.02 -6.14 -9.70
CA PHE A 202 12.47 -5.94 -8.36
C PHE A 202 12.10 -4.49 -8.09
N ASN A 203 11.10 -4.30 -7.25
CA ASN A 203 10.81 -3.00 -6.66
C ASN A 203 11.89 -2.68 -5.60
N THR A 204 12.55 -1.55 -5.74
CA THR A 204 13.69 -1.15 -4.91
C THR A 204 13.38 0.16 -4.18
N PRO A 205 14.22 0.60 -3.23
CA PRO A 205 14.02 1.90 -2.60
C PRO A 205 13.90 3.05 -3.60
N SER A 206 14.67 3.05 -4.70
CA SER A 206 14.60 4.10 -5.72
C SER A 206 13.24 4.15 -6.42
N HIS A 207 12.63 2.99 -6.67
CA HIS A 207 11.31 2.91 -7.28
C HIS A 207 10.21 3.33 -6.30
N HIS A 208 10.35 2.95 -5.03
CA HIS A 208 9.35 3.21 -4.01
C HIS A 208 9.39 4.68 -3.54
N ARG A 209 10.56 5.33 -3.58
CA ARG A 209 10.67 6.79 -3.43
C ARG A 209 9.85 7.54 -4.48
N VAL A 210 9.95 7.11 -5.75
CA VAL A 210 9.13 7.66 -6.84
C VAL A 210 7.64 7.46 -6.57
N HIS A 211 7.26 6.26 -6.11
CA HIS A 211 5.87 5.95 -5.77
C HIS A 211 5.29 6.88 -4.69
N HIS A 212 6.07 7.20 -3.67
CA HIS A 212 5.69 8.13 -2.60
C HIS A 212 5.87 9.61 -2.97
N GLY A 213 6.46 9.90 -4.14
CA GLY A 213 6.71 11.26 -4.60
C GLY A 213 5.41 12.00 -4.96
N MET A 214 5.26 13.24 -4.47
CA MET A 214 4.16 14.13 -4.82
C MET A 214 4.46 15.03 -6.02
N ASP A 215 5.67 14.95 -6.58
CA ASP A 215 6.06 15.68 -7.77
C ASP A 215 5.24 15.22 -8.98
N GLN A 216 4.85 16.14 -9.85
CA GLN A 216 3.98 15.86 -11.01
C GLN A 216 4.50 14.71 -11.89
N GLN A 217 5.81 14.59 -12.05
CA GLN A 217 6.44 13.51 -12.84
C GLN A 217 6.35 12.14 -12.17
N TYR A 218 6.11 12.07 -10.85
CA TYR A 218 6.10 10.86 -10.04
C TYR A 218 4.70 10.41 -9.63
N LEU A 219 3.71 11.31 -9.74
CA LEU A 219 2.34 10.98 -9.39
C LEU A 219 1.85 9.77 -10.19
N ASP A 220 1.21 8.85 -9.48
CA ASP A 220 0.61 7.66 -10.06
C ASP A 220 1.60 6.74 -10.81
N ARG A 221 2.77 6.50 -10.24
CA ARG A 221 3.83 5.64 -10.76
C ARG A 221 4.24 4.55 -9.76
N ASN A 222 4.84 3.48 -10.28
CA ASN A 222 5.54 2.42 -9.55
C ASN A 222 4.71 1.75 -8.44
N TYR A 223 3.65 1.04 -8.82
CA TYR A 223 2.73 0.38 -7.89
C TYR A 223 3.18 -1.03 -7.45
N GLY A 224 4.28 -1.57 -7.97
CA GLY A 224 4.75 -2.92 -7.69
C GLY A 224 4.96 -3.19 -6.19
N GLY A 225 4.68 -4.42 -5.76
CA GLY A 225 5.03 -4.91 -4.43
C GLY A 225 6.49 -5.41 -4.40
N ILE A 226 6.70 -6.66 -4.81
CA ILE A 226 8.03 -7.26 -4.95
C ILE A 226 8.61 -6.96 -6.34
N PHE A 227 7.81 -7.12 -7.40
CA PHE A 227 8.27 -7.00 -8.77
C PHE A 227 7.86 -5.67 -9.41
N ILE A 228 8.85 -4.91 -9.89
CA ILE A 228 8.63 -3.71 -10.71
C ILE A 228 8.26 -4.07 -12.17
N LEU A 229 8.36 -5.35 -12.51
CA LEU A 229 8.01 -5.86 -13.85
C LEU A 229 6.57 -5.54 -14.24
N TRP A 230 5.64 -5.52 -13.28
CA TRP A 230 4.24 -5.15 -13.54
C TRP A 230 4.12 -3.71 -14.02
N ASP A 231 4.85 -2.78 -13.38
CA ASP A 231 4.85 -1.38 -13.80
C ASP A 231 5.43 -1.21 -15.20
N ARG A 232 6.48 -1.97 -15.52
CA ARG A 232 7.05 -1.97 -16.87
C ARG A 232 6.08 -2.54 -17.90
N LEU A 233 5.42 -3.65 -17.58
CA LEU A 233 4.47 -4.33 -18.45
C LEU A 233 3.23 -3.48 -18.73
N PHE A 234 2.69 -2.81 -17.69
CA PHE A 234 1.45 -2.04 -17.78
C PHE A 234 1.65 -0.52 -17.92
N GLY A 235 2.89 -0.06 -18.17
CA GLY A 235 3.21 1.32 -18.53
C GLY A 235 3.14 2.33 -17.38
N SER A 236 3.22 1.88 -16.12
CA SER A 236 3.26 2.75 -14.93
C SER A 236 4.66 2.96 -14.36
N PHE A 237 5.69 2.39 -14.99
CA PHE A 237 7.07 2.55 -14.54
C PHE A 237 7.59 3.97 -14.76
N GLN A 238 8.27 4.51 -13.73
CA GLN A 238 9.01 5.76 -13.77
C GLN A 238 10.33 5.59 -12.98
N ALA A 239 11.44 5.89 -13.62
CA ALA A 239 12.73 5.92 -12.94
C ALA A 239 12.85 7.18 -12.07
N GLU A 240 13.52 7.06 -10.93
CA GLU A 240 13.92 8.21 -10.12
C GLU A 240 14.97 9.03 -10.87
N THR A 241 14.70 10.30 -11.15
CA THR A 241 15.61 11.23 -11.82
C THR A 241 16.12 12.31 -10.88
N THR A 242 15.26 12.78 -9.98
CA THR A 242 15.55 13.74 -8.92
C THR A 242 14.98 13.22 -7.61
N ARG A 243 15.53 13.64 -6.49
CA ARG A 243 14.99 13.29 -5.17
C ARG A 243 13.54 13.75 -5.07
N PRO A 244 12.57 12.84 -4.77
CA PRO A 244 11.17 13.20 -4.65
C PRO A 244 10.90 14.08 -3.41
N HIS A 245 9.83 14.90 -3.51
CA HIS A 245 9.16 15.47 -2.36
C HIS A 245 8.04 14.53 -1.93
N TYR A 246 7.86 14.36 -0.61
CA TYR A 246 6.89 13.41 -0.06
C TYR A 246 5.71 14.10 0.58
N GLY A 247 4.60 13.38 0.70
CA GLY A 247 3.35 13.85 1.24
C GLY A 247 2.21 13.77 0.22
N LEU A 248 1.12 14.46 0.53
CA LEU A 248 -0.04 14.54 -0.33
C LEU A 248 -0.02 15.83 -1.14
N THR A 249 -0.54 15.83 -2.36
CA THR A 249 -0.72 17.03 -3.17
C THR A 249 -1.61 18.07 -2.46
N LYS A 250 -2.52 17.60 -1.60
CA LYS A 250 -3.26 18.40 -0.63
C LYS A 250 -2.96 17.88 0.77
N GLN A 251 -1.99 18.49 1.41
CA GLN A 251 -1.48 18.01 2.71
C GLN A 251 -2.54 18.10 3.82
N VAL A 252 -2.51 17.10 4.71
CA VAL A 252 -3.30 17.08 5.94
C VAL A 252 -2.37 17.48 7.10
N ASP A 253 -2.50 18.72 7.57
CA ASP A 253 -1.61 19.29 8.60
C ASP A 253 -1.96 18.77 10.00
N THR A 254 -1.73 17.47 10.21
CA THR A 254 -2.00 16.83 11.50
C THR A 254 -1.20 15.54 11.66
N PHE A 255 -0.87 15.21 12.92
CA PHE A 255 -0.35 13.89 13.31
C PHE A 255 -1.39 13.08 14.09
N ASN A 256 -2.64 13.54 14.14
CA ASN A 256 -3.72 12.79 14.75
C ASN A 256 -4.10 11.59 13.86
N ILE A 257 -3.83 10.39 14.37
CA ILE A 257 -3.99 9.13 13.61
C ILE A 257 -5.43 8.88 13.15
N TRP A 258 -6.45 9.30 13.94
CA TRP A 258 -7.85 9.18 13.55
C TRP A 258 -8.17 10.12 12.37
N LYS A 259 -7.69 11.36 12.43
CA LYS A 259 -7.87 12.31 11.32
C LYS A 259 -7.17 11.82 10.06
N LEU A 260 -5.93 11.31 10.16
CA LEU A 260 -5.20 10.76 9.02
C LEU A 260 -5.96 9.60 8.36
N GLN A 261 -6.55 8.68 9.16
CA GLN A 261 -7.29 7.53 8.65
C GLN A 261 -8.68 7.90 8.08
N THR A 262 -9.29 8.98 8.52
CA THR A 262 -10.69 9.31 8.18
C THR A 262 -10.83 10.50 7.25
N TRP A 263 -9.77 11.28 7.03
CA TRP A 263 -9.80 12.55 6.31
C TRP A 263 -10.51 12.45 4.95
N GLU A 264 -10.06 11.54 4.11
CA GLU A 264 -10.59 11.41 2.75
C GLU A 264 -12.01 10.83 2.74
N TYR A 265 -12.33 9.92 3.68
CA TYR A 265 -13.71 9.44 3.83
C TYR A 265 -14.68 10.57 4.19
N MET A 266 -14.26 11.48 5.07
CA MET A 266 -15.07 12.64 5.45
C MET A 266 -15.19 13.63 4.29
N ALA A 267 -14.15 13.80 3.49
CA ALA A 267 -14.18 14.60 2.28
C ALA A 267 -15.15 14.00 1.25
N ILE A 268 -15.06 12.72 0.97
CA ILE A 268 -16.01 11.99 0.10
C ILE A 268 -17.43 12.16 0.59
N ALA A 269 -17.70 11.94 1.88
CA ALA A 269 -19.04 12.06 2.44
C ALA A 269 -19.62 13.46 2.29
N ARG A 270 -18.79 14.50 2.49
CA ARG A 270 -19.18 15.89 2.26
C ARG A 270 -19.52 16.14 0.78
N ASP A 271 -18.63 15.74 -0.13
CA ASP A 271 -18.78 16.02 -1.56
C ASP A 271 -20.01 15.29 -2.14
N VAL A 272 -20.23 14.03 -1.75
CA VAL A 272 -21.41 13.24 -2.13
C VAL A 272 -22.71 13.85 -1.60
N ARG A 273 -22.72 14.40 -0.37
CA ARG A 273 -23.90 15.08 0.20
C ARG A 273 -24.22 16.38 -0.52
N GLN A 274 -23.21 17.12 -0.96
CA GLN A 274 -23.36 18.39 -1.66
C GLN A 274 -23.72 18.21 -3.14
N ALA A 275 -23.40 17.06 -3.73
CA ALA A 275 -23.68 16.77 -5.13
C ALA A 275 -25.20 16.66 -5.39
N THR A 276 -25.68 17.45 -6.33
CA THR A 276 -27.09 17.47 -6.74
C THR A 276 -27.44 16.35 -7.72
N ARG A 277 -26.48 15.97 -8.60
CA ARG A 277 -26.66 14.93 -9.61
C ARG A 277 -26.10 13.59 -9.11
N TRP A 278 -26.81 12.50 -9.35
CA TRP A 278 -26.34 11.15 -8.98
C TRP A 278 -25.02 10.75 -9.67
N ARG A 279 -24.81 11.24 -10.91
CA ARG A 279 -23.56 11.03 -11.66
C ARG A 279 -22.36 11.65 -10.93
N ASP A 280 -22.53 12.83 -10.36
CA ASP A 280 -21.48 13.51 -9.61
C ASP A 280 -21.17 12.77 -8.31
N ARG A 281 -22.19 12.19 -7.65
CA ARG A 281 -22.02 11.33 -6.49
C ARG A 281 -21.16 10.10 -6.82
N LEU A 282 -21.42 9.44 -7.95
CA LEU A 282 -20.60 8.33 -8.43
C LEU A 282 -19.20 8.79 -8.84
N GLY A 283 -19.07 9.98 -9.46
CA GLY A 283 -17.78 10.58 -9.78
C GLY A 283 -16.93 10.83 -8.54
N TYR A 284 -17.52 11.37 -7.46
CA TYR A 284 -16.82 11.56 -6.18
C TYR A 284 -16.40 10.27 -5.49
N LEU A 285 -17.10 9.15 -5.73
CA LEU A 285 -16.76 7.84 -5.17
C LEU A 285 -15.71 7.11 -6.02
N PHE A 286 -15.95 7.03 -7.32
CA PHE A 286 -15.24 6.11 -8.22
C PHE A 286 -14.33 6.81 -9.24
N GLY A 287 -14.40 8.12 -9.35
CA GLY A 287 -13.45 8.92 -10.12
C GLY A 287 -12.07 8.94 -9.46
N PRO A 288 -11.03 9.44 -10.14
CA PRO A 288 -9.71 9.56 -9.56
C PRO A 288 -9.70 10.54 -8.36
N PRO A 289 -8.74 10.42 -7.44
CA PRO A 289 -8.54 11.41 -6.38
C PRO A 289 -8.43 12.83 -6.98
N GLY A 290 -9.14 13.79 -6.38
CA GLY A 290 -9.20 15.16 -6.89
C GLY A 290 -10.22 15.38 -8.03
N TRP A 291 -10.95 14.34 -8.46
CA TRP A 291 -12.03 14.53 -9.44
C TRP A 291 -13.11 15.48 -8.91
N ALA A 292 -13.58 16.37 -9.79
CA ALA A 292 -14.72 17.24 -9.55
C ALA A 292 -15.55 17.40 -10.84
N PRO A 293 -16.85 17.72 -10.75
CA PRO A 293 -17.67 18.03 -11.92
C PRO A 293 -17.09 19.20 -12.72
N ALA A 294 -17.18 19.15 -14.06
CA ALA A 294 -16.64 20.19 -14.93
C ALA A 294 -17.20 21.61 -14.61
N GLU A 295 -18.46 21.67 -14.20
CA GLU A 295 -19.13 22.93 -13.81
C GLU A 295 -18.51 23.56 -12.55
N SER A 296 -17.94 22.76 -11.64
CA SER A 296 -17.26 23.27 -10.43
C SER A 296 -15.82 23.72 -10.69
N LEU A 297 -15.25 23.38 -11.84
CA LEU A 297 -13.92 23.80 -12.28
C LEU A 297 -13.97 25.10 -13.11
N ALA A 298 -15.14 25.50 -13.59
CA ALA A 298 -15.36 26.77 -14.23
C ALA A 298 -15.46 27.85 -13.14
N VAL A 299 -14.32 28.45 -12.77
CA VAL A 299 -14.31 29.69 -12.00
C VAL A 299 -15.03 30.76 -12.84
N PRO A 300 -16.02 31.48 -12.31
CA PRO A 300 -16.58 32.61 -13.04
C PRO A 300 -15.46 33.63 -13.29
N GLU A 301 -15.17 33.92 -14.53
CA GLU A 301 -14.20 34.94 -15.00
C GLU A 301 -14.60 36.39 -14.61
N SER A 302 -15.55 36.56 -13.68
CA SER A 302 -16.18 37.84 -13.34
C SER A 302 -15.98 38.33 -11.90
N ALA A 303 -14.84 38.00 -11.27
CA ALA A 303 -14.49 38.60 -9.96
C ALA A 303 -13.22 39.46 -9.99
N GLU A 304 -12.64 39.74 -11.16
CA GLU A 304 -11.67 40.81 -11.31
C GLU A 304 -12.33 42.01 -11.98
N VAL A 305 -12.12 43.17 -11.35
CA VAL A 305 -12.51 44.53 -11.75
C VAL A 305 -13.87 45.01 -11.23
N ARG A 306 -13.95 45.35 -9.97
CA ARG A 306 -14.50 46.62 -9.56
C ARG A 306 -13.59 47.26 -8.53
N THR A 307 -12.90 48.27 -9.02
CA THR A 307 -12.07 49.32 -8.37
C THR A 307 -12.59 49.81 -7.05
#